data_a93564191967d97df98ac48883ff03be
#
_entry.id   a93564191967d97df98ac48883ff03be
#
_cell.length_a   1.000
_cell.length_b   1.000
_cell.length_c   1.000
_cell.angle_alpha   90.00
_cell.angle_beta   90.00
_cell.angle_gamma   90.00
#
_symmetry.space_group_name_H-M   'P 1'
#
loop_
_entity.id
_entity.type
_entity.pdbx_description
1 polymer ?
#
loop_
_entity_poly.entity_id
_entity_poly.type
_entity_poly.pdbx_seq_one_letter_code
_entity_poly.pdbx_strand_id
1 'polypeptide(L)'
;MTEHVNSYYAASANKHAPYPTLTEQLECDVCVIGAGYTGLSSALHLAEKGYRVVVLEAARVGFGASGRNGGQIVNSYSRDIDTIEANCPPDQARLLGSMLFEGGQIIRERIKRYNIQCDLQEGGVFAAETEKQLHELKSQYARWQKWGNDQLELLDAKGVREVVASDRYVGALLDKSGGHIHPLNLALGEAEAIRIQGGLIFEQSAVTSITPGQPALVKTAKGAVKARFVVVAGNAYLGNLVPELASKSMPCGTQVIATEVLGEERARSLLPQNYCLEDCNYLLDYYRTSGDHRLLYGGGVVYGARDPADIERLIIPKMLKTFPQLADVKVEYTWTGNFLLTLSRLPQFGRIGPNIYYMQGYSGHGVTCTHLAGKLLSEVLSGQAERFDAFAKLPHYPFPGGRLFRIPFTAAGAAWYTLRDRLGV
;
A
#
# COMPACT_ATOMS: atom_id res chain seq x y z
N MET A 1 13.27 -4.41 16.54
CA MET A 1 12.66 -3.09 16.78
C MET A 1 11.17 -3.27 16.86
N THR A 2 10.53 -2.75 17.88
CA THR A 2 9.07 -2.86 18.11
C THR A 2 8.38 -1.51 17.99
N GLU A 3 9.13 -0.39 17.97
CA GLU A 3 8.62 0.96 17.81
C GLU A 3 8.74 1.44 16.36
N HIS A 4 7.95 2.46 15.97
CA HIS A 4 8.03 3.06 14.64
C HIS A 4 9.45 3.58 14.35
N VAL A 5 9.83 3.56 13.06
CA VAL A 5 11.09 4.18 12.62
C VAL A 5 10.98 5.70 12.77
N ASN A 6 12.13 6.35 12.88
CA ASN A 6 12.19 7.81 12.86
C ASN A 6 11.81 8.33 11.47
N SER A 7 10.52 8.60 11.29
CA SER A 7 9.93 9.13 10.06
C SER A 7 9.07 10.34 10.37
N TYR A 8 8.82 11.16 9.38
CA TYR A 8 7.87 12.26 9.50
C TYR A 8 6.51 11.76 10.02
N TYR A 9 6.03 10.62 9.53
CA TYR A 9 4.75 10.08 9.96
C TYR A 9 4.71 9.67 11.44
N ALA A 10 5.80 9.12 11.97
CA ALA A 10 5.88 8.81 13.39
C ALA A 10 5.97 10.07 14.27
N ALA A 11 6.69 11.10 13.78
CA ALA A 11 6.84 12.37 14.48
C ALA A 11 5.55 13.21 14.51
N SER A 12 4.70 13.10 13.47
CA SER A 12 3.46 13.87 13.30
C SER A 12 2.18 13.06 13.53
N ALA A 13 2.32 11.80 14.02
CA ALA A 13 1.19 10.94 14.29
C ALA A 13 0.22 11.52 15.33
N ASN A 14 -1.07 11.31 15.13
CA ASN A 14 -2.09 11.61 16.11
C ASN A 14 -1.80 10.90 17.42
N LYS A 15 -2.04 11.57 18.54
CA LYS A 15 -1.87 10.98 19.87
C LYS A 15 -2.82 9.80 20.06
N HIS A 16 -2.30 8.67 20.48
CA HIS A 16 -3.06 7.48 20.82
C HIS A 16 -2.42 6.77 22.02
N ALA A 17 -3.20 6.05 22.79
CA ALA A 17 -2.68 5.15 23.80
C ALA A 17 -2.22 3.84 23.13
N PRO A 18 -1.07 3.27 23.50
CA PRO A 18 -0.64 1.97 23.00
C PRO A 18 -1.63 0.87 23.42
N TYR A 19 -1.85 -0.09 22.54
CA TYR A 19 -2.65 -1.27 22.85
C TYR A 19 -1.88 -2.25 23.76
N PRO A 20 -2.58 -3.02 24.62
CA PRO A 20 -1.92 -3.98 25.52
C PRO A 20 -1.23 -5.12 24.75
N THR A 21 -0.31 -5.80 25.41
CA THR A 21 0.25 -7.08 24.93
C THR A 21 -0.68 -8.22 25.33
N LEU A 22 -0.88 -9.20 24.47
CA LEU A 22 -1.64 -10.42 24.78
C LEU A 22 -0.88 -11.26 25.81
N THR A 23 -1.49 -11.47 26.99
CA THR A 23 -0.91 -12.26 28.10
C THR A 23 -1.79 -13.42 28.56
N GLU A 24 -2.93 -13.63 27.91
CA GLU A 24 -3.94 -14.61 28.29
C GLU A 24 -4.38 -15.51 27.11
N GLN A 25 -5.24 -16.45 27.37
CA GLN A 25 -5.92 -17.22 26.32
C GLN A 25 -7.28 -16.63 26.03
N LEU A 26 -7.53 -16.32 24.76
CA LEU A 26 -8.78 -15.76 24.26
C LEU A 26 -9.46 -16.71 23.27
N GLU A 27 -10.76 -16.53 23.13
CA GLU A 27 -11.57 -17.17 22.09
C GLU A 27 -12.32 -16.09 21.29
N CYS A 28 -12.26 -16.21 19.94
CA CYS A 28 -12.92 -15.26 19.05
C CYS A 28 -13.44 -15.94 17.79
N ASP A 29 -14.19 -15.20 16.99
CA ASP A 29 -14.64 -15.70 15.70
C ASP A 29 -13.52 -15.56 14.67
N VAL A 30 -12.78 -14.43 14.69
CA VAL A 30 -11.69 -14.16 13.74
C VAL A 30 -10.47 -13.62 14.47
N CYS A 31 -9.32 -14.28 14.29
CA CYS A 31 -8.00 -13.79 14.69
C CYS A 31 -7.27 -13.24 13.47
N VAL A 32 -6.90 -11.96 13.50
CA VAL A 32 -6.17 -11.27 12.44
C VAL A 32 -4.71 -11.10 12.84
N ILE A 33 -3.77 -11.53 12.01
CA ILE A 33 -2.33 -11.47 12.23
C ILE A 33 -1.74 -10.33 11.43
N GLY A 34 -1.37 -9.24 12.10
CA GLY A 34 -0.85 -8.00 11.55
C GLY A 34 -1.88 -6.87 11.59
N ALA A 35 -1.47 -5.71 12.15
CA ALA A 35 -2.25 -4.47 12.22
C ALA A 35 -1.76 -3.43 11.19
N GLY A 36 -1.43 -3.87 9.96
CA GLY A 36 -1.34 -3.03 8.78
C GLY A 36 -2.72 -2.87 8.12
N TYR A 37 -2.82 -2.11 7.05
CA TYR A 37 -4.11 -1.84 6.37
C TYR A 37 -4.91 -3.09 6.02
N THR A 38 -4.26 -4.16 5.52
CA THR A 38 -4.98 -5.43 5.23
C THR A 38 -5.67 -5.98 6.47
N GLY A 39 -4.94 -6.04 7.59
CA GLY A 39 -5.48 -6.56 8.85
C GLY A 39 -6.54 -5.64 9.43
N LEU A 40 -6.27 -4.33 9.47
CA LEU A 40 -7.21 -3.34 10.01
C LEU A 40 -8.49 -3.28 9.18
N SER A 41 -8.37 -3.26 7.84
CA SER A 41 -9.53 -3.28 6.96
C SER A 41 -10.36 -4.54 7.14
N SER A 42 -9.72 -5.72 7.23
CA SER A 42 -10.40 -6.99 7.48
C SER A 42 -11.11 -6.99 8.82
N ALA A 43 -10.40 -6.59 9.88
CA ALA A 43 -10.92 -6.53 11.25
C ALA A 43 -12.11 -5.60 11.36
N LEU A 44 -12.03 -4.40 10.76
CA LEU A 44 -13.10 -3.41 10.83
C LEU A 44 -14.37 -3.88 10.10
N HIS A 45 -14.24 -4.38 8.86
CA HIS A 45 -15.40 -4.91 8.13
C HIS A 45 -16.08 -6.09 8.85
N LEU A 46 -15.28 -6.93 9.52
CA LEU A 46 -15.82 -8.06 10.28
C LEU A 46 -16.48 -7.61 11.60
N ALA A 47 -15.85 -6.68 12.33
CA ALA A 47 -16.42 -6.11 13.55
C ALA A 47 -17.74 -5.38 13.28
N GLU A 48 -17.83 -4.62 12.17
CA GLU A 48 -19.07 -3.97 11.70
C GLU A 48 -20.19 -4.97 11.40
N LYS A 49 -19.85 -6.23 11.07
CA LYS A 49 -20.81 -7.34 10.88
C LYS A 49 -21.08 -8.14 12.16
N GLY A 50 -20.54 -7.71 13.32
CA GLY A 50 -20.77 -8.33 14.60
C GLY A 50 -19.91 -9.56 14.93
N TYR A 51 -18.82 -9.82 14.14
CA TYR A 51 -17.85 -10.85 14.49
C TYR A 51 -17.01 -10.38 15.70
N ARG A 52 -16.72 -11.30 16.63
CA ARG A 52 -15.72 -11.07 17.68
C ARG A 52 -14.33 -11.17 17.06
N VAL A 53 -13.66 -10.03 16.91
CA VAL A 53 -12.36 -9.93 16.24
C VAL A 53 -11.24 -9.66 17.24
N VAL A 54 -10.14 -10.39 17.09
CA VAL A 54 -8.88 -10.16 17.81
C VAL A 54 -7.77 -9.91 16.78
N VAL A 55 -7.09 -8.77 16.89
CA VAL A 55 -5.94 -8.39 16.05
C VAL A 55 -4.64 -8.54 16.84
N LEU A 56 -3.67 -9.27 16.30
CA LEU A 56 -2.35 -9.48 16.91
C LEU A 56 -1.28 -8.80 16.04
N GLU A 57 -0.63 -7.78 16.60
CA GLU A 57 0.45 -7.03 15.95
C GLU A 57 1.78 -7.33 16.65
N ALA A 58 2.80 -7.60 15.85
CA ALA A 58 4.13 -7.91 16.37
C ALA A 58 4.85 -6.69 16.96
N ALA A 59 4.55 -5.50 16.47
CA ALA A 59 5.16 -4.23 16.86
C ALA A 59 4.09 -3.22 17.30
N ARG A 60 3.84 -2.19 16.48
CA ARG A 60 2.81 -1.16 16.66
C ARG A 60 1.82 -1.17 15.50
N VAL A 61 0.61 -0.69 15.72
CA VAL A 61 -0.36 -0.47 14.65
C VAL A 61 0.25 0.34 13.51
N GLY A 62 0.13 -0.13 12.27
CA GLY A 62 0.73 0.54 11.12
C GLY A 62 2.26 0.45 11.00
N PHE A 63 2.95 -0.37 11.80
CA PHE A 63 4.42 -0.47 11.83
C PHE A 63 5.05 -0.75 10.46
N GLY A 64 4.42 -1.58 9.64
CA GLY A 64 4.94 -1.99 8.33
C GLY A 64 4.77 -0.92 7.26
N ALA A 65 4.59 -1.35 6.01
CA ALA A 65 4.39 -0.47 4.86
C ALA A 65 3.21 0.50 5.03
N SER A 66 2.20 0.14 5.81
CA SER A 66 0.99 0.95 6.03
C SER A 66 1.27 2.29 6.70
N GLY A 67 2.23 2.37 7.61
CA GLY A 67 2.63 3.64 8.23
C GLY A 67 3.89 4.28 7.63
N ARG A 68 4.37 3.79 6.45
CA ARG A 68 5.63 4.24 5.84
C ARG A 68 5.54 4.55 4.35
N ASN A 69 4.38 4.30 3.73
CA ASN A 69 4.16 4.51 2.28
C ASN A 69 4.04 6.00 1.93
N GLY A 70 3.97 6.32 0.63
CA GLY A 70 3.82 7.70 0.14
C GLY A 70 2.52 8.39 0.52
N GLY A 71 1.54 7.66 1.04
CA GLY A 71 0.23 8.17 1.40
C GLY A 71 -0.73 8.33 0.22
N GLN A 72 -0.37 7.84 -0.97
CA GLN A 72 -1.19 8.02 -2.17
C GLN A 72 -2.33 7.01 -2.23
N ILE A 73 -3.51 7.50 -2.57
CA ILE A 73 -4.71 6.71 -2.89
C ILE A 73 -4.71 6.53 -4.42
N VAL A 74 -4.10 5.45 -4.88
CA VAL A 74 -4.00 5.10 -6.30
C VAL A 74 -5.04 4.04 -6.63
N ASN A 75 -5.96 4.35 -7.53
CA ASN A 75 -7.06 3.48 -7.93
C ASN A 75 -6.62 2.47 -9.01
N SER A 76 -5.63 1.65 -8.71
CA SER A 76 -5.18 0.58 -9.61
C SER A 76 -4.59 -0.59 -8.84
N TYR A 77 -4.47 -1.72 -9.51
CA TYR A 77 -3.53 -2.76 -9.08
C TYR A 77 -2.12 -2.40 -9.56
N SER A 78 -1.07 -3.06 -9.06
CA SER A 78 0.31 -2.80 -9.50
C SER A 78 0.57 -3.16 -10.98
N ARG A 79 -0.33 -3.92 -11.60
CA ARG A 79 -0.50 -4.07 -13.05
C ARG A 79 -1.85 -3.51 -13.43
N ASP A 80 -1.89 -2.78 -14.53
CA ASP A 80 -3.14 -2.22 -15.02
C ASP A 80 -4.09 -3.33 -15.52
N ILE A 81 -5.34 -3.00 -15.65
CA ILE A 81 -6.42 -3.91 -15.98
C ILE A 81 -6.23 -4.59 -17.34
N ASP A 82 -5.53 -3.96 -18.30
CA ASP A 82 -5.20 -4.56 -19.60
C ASP A 82 -4.34 -5.83 -19.45
N THR A 83 -3.38 -5.81 -18.53
CA THR A 83 -2.56 -6.99 -18.21
C THR A 83 -3.43 -8.12 -17.65
N ILE A 84 -4.44 -7.79 -16.84
CA ILE A 84 -5.39 -8.76 -16.30
C ILE A 84 -6.29 -9.29 -17.42
N GLU A 85 -6.87 -8.42 -18.25
CA GLU A 85 -7.71 -8.78 -19.39
C GLU A 85 -6.97 -9.71 -20.37
N ALA A 86 -5.68 -9.48 -20.60
CA ALA A 86 -4.87 -10.30 -21.50
C ALA A 86 -4.49 -11.70 -20.93
N ASN A 87 -4.49 -11.85 -19.60
CA ASN A 87 -3.95 -13.06 -18.94
C ASN A 87 -4.97 -13.84 -18.08
N CYS A 88 -6.22 -13.38 -18.00
CA CYS A 88 -7.29 -14.02 -17.23
C CYS A 88 -8.49 -14.35 -18.11
N PRO A 89 -9.30 -15.37 -17.72
CA PRO A 89 -10.61 -15.59 -18.36
C PRO A 89 -11.48 -14.34 -18.34
N PRO A 90 -12.31 -14.07 -19.39
CA PRO A 90 -13.07 -12.82 -19.50
C PRO A 90 -13.97 -12.49 -18.31
N ASP A 91 -14.60 -13.49 -17.70
CA ASP A 91 -15.48 -13.27 -16.54
C ASP A 91 -14.67 -12.89 -15.29
N GLN A 92 -13.50 -13.51 -15.10
CA GLN A 92 -12.56 -13.14 -14.00
C GLN A 92 -12.03 -11.73 -14.21
N ALA A 93 -11.59 -11.37 -15.43
CA ALA A 93 -11.10 -10.03 -15.75
C ALA A 93 -12.18 -8.97 -15.55
N ARG A 94 -13.42 -9.25 -15.96
CA ARG A 94 -14.58 -8.36 -15.74
C ARG A 94 -14.81 -8.12 -14.25
N LEU A 95 -14.76 -9.18 -13.43
CA LEU A 95 -14.97 -9.07 -12.01
C LEU A 95 -13.85 -8.25 -11.33
N LEU A 96 -12.59 -8.49 -11.70
CA LEU A 96 -11.44 -7.71 -11.19
C LEU A 96 -11.52 -6.24 -11.63
N GLY A 97 -11.90 -5.96 -12.88
CA GLY A 97 -12.08 -4.59 -13.38
C GLY A 97 -13.18 -3.83 -12.65
N SER A 98 -14.31 -4.49 -12.35
CA SER A 98 -15.44 -3.86 -11.64
C SER A 98 -15.10 -3.42 -10.20
N MET A 99 -14.00 -3.92 -9.62
CA MET A 99 -13.56 -3.60 -8.26
C MET A 99 -12.43 -2.55 -8.20
N LEU A 100 -11.96 -2.07 -9.35
CA LEU A 100 -10.72 -1.29 -9.47
C LEU A 100 -10.72 -0.02 -8.60
N PHE A 101 -11.86 0.66 -8.50
CA PHE A 101 -12.00 1.94 -7.78
C PHE A 101 -12.61 1.80 -6.37
N GLU A 102 -13.04 0.60 -6.00
CA GLU A 102 -13.79 0.37 -4.75
C GLU A 102 -12.93 0.61 -3.50
N GLY A 103 -11.64 0.27 -3.55
CA GLY A 103 -10.74 0.46 -2.41
C GLY A 103 -10.57 1.92 -1.99
N GLY A 104 -10.48 2.84 -2.94
CA GLY A 104 -10.43 4.28 -2.67
C GLY A 104 -11.74 4.82 -2.07
N GLN A 105 -12.89 4.31 -2.51
CA GLN A 105 -14.19 4.64 -1.94
C GLN A 105 -14.30 4.17 -0.48
N ILE A 106 -13.88 2.93 -0.18
CA ILE A 106 -13.88 2.38 1.18
C ILE A 106 -13.07 3.27 2.13
N ILE A 107 -11.88 3.74 1.71
CA ILE A 107 -11.05 4.64 2.52
C ILE A 107 -11.81 5.91 2.87
N ARG A 108 -12.44 6.58 1.88
CA ARG A 108 -13.18 7.82 2.08
C ARG A 108 -14.41 7.63 2.99
N GLU A 109 -15.14 6.55 2.78
CA GLU A 109 -16.30 6.19 3.62
C GLU A 109 -15.88 6.01 5.08
N ARG A 110 -14.74 5.36 5.34
CA ARG A 110 -14.21 5.17 6.69
C ARG A 110 -13.74 6.47 7.33
N ILE A 111 -12.98 7.27 6.58
CA ILE A 111 -12.54 8.60 7.04
C ILE A 111 -13.76 9.41 7.49
N LYS A 112 -14.80 9.46 6.67
CA LYS A 112 -16.05 10.16 6.97
C LYS A 112 -16.80 9.55 8.14
N ARG A 113 -17.02 8.22 8.14
CA ARG A 113 -17.84 7.50 9.14
C ARG A 113 -17.26 7.56 10.53
N TYR A 114 -15.92 7.43 10.63
CA TYR A 114 -15.21 7.40 11.91
C TYR A 114 -14.49 8.70 12.22
N ASN A 115 -14.69 9.75 11.42
CA ASN A 115 -14.05 11.06 11.56
C ASN A 115 -12.52 10.95 11.72
N ILE A 116 -11.88 10.14 10.86
CA ILE A 116 -10.43 9.89 10.93
C ILE A 116 -9.66 11.12 10.46
N GLN A 117 -8.84 11.67 11.34
CA GLN A 117 -7.99 12.83 11.04
C GLN A 117 -6.69 12.35 10.38
N CYS A 118 -6.63 12.30 9.05
CA CYS A 118 -5.50 11.80 8.28
C CYS A 118 -5.15 12.65 7.06
N ASP A 119 -5.43 13.95 7.10
CA ASP A 119 -5.05 14.94 6.07
C ASP A 119 -5.46 14.52 4.65
N LEU A 120 -6.68 14.01 4.48
CA LEU A 120 -7.17 13.60 3.15
C LEU A 120 -7.19 14.79 2.18
N GLN A 121 -6.52 14.62 1.05
CA GLN A 121 -6.57 15.52 -0.10
C GLN A 121 -6.97 14.73 -1.34
N GLU A 122 -7.82 15.32 -2.17
CA GLU A 122 -8.30 14.68 -3.39
C GLU A 122 -7.37 15.00 -4.58
N GLY A 123 -7.34 14.10 -5.56
CA GLY A 123 -6.59 14.24 -6.80
C GLY A 123 -5.21 13.58 -6.78
N GLY A 124 -5.00 12.69 -7.75
CA GLY A 124 -3.73 12.02 -8.02
C GLY A 124 -3.35 12.18 -9.49
N VAL A 125 -2.07 12.40 -9.77
CA VAL A 125 -1.55 12.69 -11.10
C VAL A 125 -0.54 11.63 -11.51
N PHE A 126 -0.73 11.03 -12.68
CA PHE A 126 0.24 10.18 -13.35
C PHE A 126 0.94 11.00 -14.43
N ALA A 127 2.23 11.30 -14.27
CA ALA A 127 2.94 12.22 -15.12
C ALA A 127 3.90 11.53 -16.10
N ALA A 128 3.78 11.85 -17.38
CA ALA A 128 4.60 11.31 -18.46
C ALA A 128 5.81 12.20 -18.72
N GLU A 129 7.02 11.60 -18.74
CA GLU A 129 8.25 12.27 -19.17
C GLU A 129 8.47 12.18 -20.69
N THR A 130 7.80 11.22 -21.36
CA THR A 130 7.96 10.96 -22.78
C THR A 130 6.62 10.85 -23.50
N GLU A 131 6.61 11.13 -24.82
CA GLU A 131 5.40 10.96 -25.64
C GLU A 131 4.88 9.52 -25.64
N LYS A 132 5.76 8.52 -25.52
CA LYS A 132 5.39 7.12 -25.40
C LYS A 132 4.57 6.88 -24.12
N GLN A 133 5.06 7.37 -22.97
CA GLN A 133 4.34 7.29 -21.70
C GLN A 133 3.01 8.04 -21.76
N LEU A 134 2.97 9.22 -22.40
CA LEU A 134 1.72 9.97 -22.59
C LEU A 134 0.71 9.19 -23.46
N HIS A 135 1.17 8.46 -24.47
CA HIS A 135 0.31 7.59 -25.26
C HIS A 135 -0.26 6.42 -24.42
N GLU A 136 0.55 5.85 -23.55
CA GLU A 136 0.11 4.80 -22.60
C GLU A 136 -0.93 5.36 -21.60
N LEU A 137 -0.74 6.58 -21.09
CA LEU A 137 -1.74 7.25 -20.23
C LEU A 137 -3.07 7.54 -20.95
N LYS A 138 -3.03 7.92 -22.24
CA LYS A 138 -4.26 8.06 -23.06
C LYS A 138 -5.00 6.74 -23.19
N SER A 139 -4.29 5.64 -23.32
CA SER A 139 -4.87 4.30 -23.37
C SER A 139 -5.45 3.90 -21.99
N GLN A 140 -4.75 4.21 -20.91
CA GLN A 140 -5.23 4.00 -19.53
C GLN A 140 -6.50 4.83 -19.24
N TYR A 141 -6.53 6.08 -19.65
CA TYR A 141 -7.72 6.95 -19.56
C TYR A 141 -8.95 6.27 -20.16
N ALA A 142 -8.86 5.79 -21.42
CA ALA A 142 -9.98 5.13 -22.09
C ALA A 142 -10.41 3.83 -21.38
N ARG A 143 -9.44 3.05 -20.86
CA ARG A 143 -9.74 1.83 -20.10
C ARG A 143 -10.44 2.13 -18.77
N TRP A 144 -9.96 3.11 -18.02
CA TRP A 144 -10.53 3.45 -16.73
C TRP A 144 -11.94 4.05 -16.85
N GLN A 145 -12.19 4.84 -17.92
CA GLN A 145 -13.56 5.27 -18.23
C GLN A 145 -14.51 4.09 -18.52
N LYS A 146 -14.03 3.09 -19.28
CA LYS A 146 -14.79 1.85 -19.53
C LYS A 146 -15.18 1.14 -18.22
N TRP A 147 -14.34 1.22 -17.20
CA TRP A 147 -14.56 0.62 -15.87
C TRP A 147 -15.25 1.56 -14.87
N GLY A 148 -15.77 2.69 -15.34
CA GLY A 148 -16.65 3.55 -14.58
C GLY A 148 -15.97 4.71 -13.83
N ASN A 149 -14.70 5.01 -14.11
CA ASN A 149 -14.11 6.25 -13.61
C ASN A 149 -14.36 7.40 -14.60
N ASP A 150 -15.30 8.27 -14.29
CA ASP A 150 -15.65 9.47 -15.03
C ASP A 150 -14.93 10.75 -14.52
N GLN A 151 -14.11 10.61 -13.47
CA GLN A 151 -13.40 11.71 -12.82
C GLN A 151 -11.95 11.85 -13.31
N LEU A 152 -11.73 11.58 -14.58
CA LEU A 152 -10.41 11.60 -15.22
C LEU A 152 -10.24 12.81 -16.14
N GLU A 153 -9.02 13.35 -16.20
CA GLU A 153 -8.66 14.44 -17.09
C GLU A 153 -7.27 14.22 -17.69
N LEU A 154 -7.15 14.34 -19.01
CA LEU A 154 -5.85 14.32 -19.70
C LEU A 154 -5.29 15.75 -19.76
N LEU A 155 -4.08 15.91 -19.26
CA LEU A 155 -3.35 17.18 -19.27
C LEU A 155 -2.25 17.15 -20.33
N ASP A 156 -2.19 18.19 -21.15
CA ASP A 156 -1.05 18.44 -22.03
C ASP A 156 0.14 19.06 -21.27
N ALA A 157 1.23 19.35 -21.95
CA ALA A 157 2.42 19.95 -21.35
C ALA A 157 2.14 21.29 -20.63
N LYS A 158 1.16 22.07 -21.06
CA LYS A 158 0.75 23.29 -20.38
C LYS A 158 -0.07 22.97 -19.13
N GLY A 159 -1.06 22.11 -19.25
CA GLY A 159 -1.93 21.70 -18.14
C GLY A 159 -1.17 21.02 -17.00
N VAL A 160 -0.15 20.19 -17.30
CA VAL A 160 0.65 19.58 -16.24
C VAL A 160 1.45 20.60 -15.43
N ARG A 161 1.92 21.71 -16.05
CA ARG A 161 2.60 22.79 -15.33
C ARG A 161 1.68 23.59 -14.39
N GLU A 162 0.38 23.54 -14.59
CA GLU A 162 -0.60 24.17 -13.70
C GLU A 162 -0.84 23.36 -12.42
N VAL A 163 -0.44 22.07 -12.39
CA VAL A 163 -0.60 21.19 -11.23
C VAL A 163 0.74 20.80 -10.58
N VAL A 164 1.85 20.91 -11.33
CA VAL A 164 3.21 20.70 -10.81
C VAL A 164 4.19 21.66 -11.45
N ALA A 165 4.93 22.42 -10.64
CA ALA A 165 5.91 23.41 -11.09
C ALA A 165 7.23 22.76 -11.54
N SER A 166 7.17 21.97 -12.63
CA SER A 166 8.30 21.26 -13.21
C SER A 166 8.18 21.18 -14.73
N ASP A 167 9.31 21.37 -15.42
CA ASP A 167 9.41 21.20 -16.88
C ASP A 167 9.69 19.75 -17.30
N ARG A 168 9.72 18.82 -16.35
CA ARG A 168 10.06 17.41 -16.57
C ARG A 168 9.04 16.66 -17.43
N TYR A 169 7.77 17.11 -17.44
CA TYR A 169 6.66 16.33 -17.96
C TYR A 169 6.07 16.88 -19.26
N VAL A 170 5.77 15.98 -20.19
CA VAL A 170 5.13 16.31 -21.48
C VAL A 170 3.61 16.25 -21.44
N GLY A 171 3.04 15.67 -20.41
CA GLY A 171 1.61 15.57 -20.15
C GLY A 171 1.32 14.67 -18.96
N ALA A 172 0.04 14.50 -18.61
CA ALA A 172 -0.36 13.70 -17.46
C ALA A 172 -1.80 13.17 -17.60
N LEU A 173 -2.13 12.20 -16.74
CA LEU A 173 -3.50 11.80 -16.42
C LEU A 173 -3.80 12.20 -14.97
N LEU A 174 -4.76 13.08 -14.76
CA LEU A 174 -5.31 13.41 -13.46
C LEU A 174 -6.51 12.51 -13.16
N ASP A 175 -6.44 11.79 -12.05
CA ASP A 175 -7.56 11.06 -11.43
C ASP A 175 -8.06 11.86 -10.22
N LYS A 176 -9.21 12.54 -10.37
CA LYS A 176 -9.83 13.34 -9.29
C LYS A 176 -10.41 12.45 -8.18
N SER A 177 -10.63 11.16 -8.45
CA SER A 177 -11.04 10.15 -7.45
C SER A 177 -9.85 9.52 -6.72
N GLY A 178 -8.62 9.77 -7.18
CA GLY A 178 -7.38 9.52 -6.46
C GLY A 178 -7.17 10.53 -5.33
N GLY A 179 -6.00 10.52 -4.70
CA GLY A 179 -5.68 11.47 -3.64
C GLY A 179 -4.55 11.04 -2.73
N HIS A 180 -4.42 11.71 -1.59
CA HIS A 180 -3.41 11.32 -0.60
C HIS A 180 -3.84 11.59 0.84
N ILE A 181 -3.15 10.92 1.76
CA ILE A 181 -3.43 10.91 3.19
C ILE A 181 -2.14 10.92 4.00
N HIS A 182 -2.26 11.17 5.31
CA HIS A 182 -1.25 10.77 6.30
C HIS A 182 -1.44 9.29 6.64
N PRO A 183 -0.59 8.38 6.13
CA PRO A 183 -0.89 6.95 6.14
C PRO A 183 -0.91 6.34 7.53
N LEU A 184 -0.03 6.77 8.45
CA LEU A 184 -0.05 6.27 9.82
C LEU A 184 -1.31 6.71 10.56
N ASN A 185 -1.78 7.95 10.36
CA ASN A 185 -3.01 8.43 10.99
C ASN A 185 -4.25 7.70 10.46
N LEU A 186 -4.29 7.29 9.19
CA LEU A 186 -5.36 6.41 8.70
C LEU A 186 -5.35 5.08 9.45
N ALA A 187 -4.17 4.43 9.59
CA ALA A 187 -4.06 3.16 10.31
C ALA A 187 -4.49 3.26 11.78
N LEU A 188 -4.07 4.32 12.48
CA LEU A 188 -4.46 4.59 13.87
C LEU A 188 -5.96 4.85 14.00
N GLY A 189 -6.55 5.61 13.07
CA GLY A 189 -7.99 5.86 13.05
C GLY A 189 -8.82 4.60 12.79
N GLU A 190 -8.37 3.72 11.89
CA GLU A 190 -9.02 2.42 11.68
C GLU A 190 -8.91 1.49 12.89
N ALA A 191 -7.76 1.49 13.58
CA ALA A 191 -7.59 0.73 14.81
C ALA A 191 -8.54 1.21 15.91
N GLU A 192 -8.70 2.52 16.06
CA GLU A 192 -9.68 3.09 17.00
C GLU A 192 -11.12 2.73 16.59
N ALA A 193 -11.44 2.75 15.29
CA ALA A 193 -12.74 2.32 14.79
C ALA A 193 -13.04 0.84 15.13
N ILE A 194 -12.03 -0.05 15.02
CA ILE A 194 -12.16 -1.46 15.44
C ILE A 194 -12.50 -1.53 16.94
N ARG A 195 -11.82 -0.76 17.79
CA ARG A 195 -12.08 -0.71 19.23
C ARG A 195 -13.50 -0.23 19.53
N ILE A 196 -13.97 0.80 18.85
CA ILE A 196 -15.35 1.32 18.97
C ILE A 196 -16.37 0.24 18.59
N GLN A 197 -16.07 -0.62 17.60
CA GLN A 197 -16.91 -1.75 17.20
C GLN A 197 -16.77 -2.97 18.12
N GLY A 198 -16.02 -2.88 19.24
CA GLY A 198 -15.84 -3.96 20.21
C GLY A 198 -14.75 -4.98 19.85
N GLY A 199 -13.95 -4.73 18.80
CA GLY A 199 -12.79 -5.56 18.48
C GLY A 199 -11.63 -5.31 19.45
N LEU A 200 -10.79 -6.33 19.64
CA LEU A 200 -9.61 -6.29 20.50
C LEU A 200 -8.35 -6.22 19.66
N ILE A 201 -7.42 -5.34 20.05
CA ILE A 201 -6.11 -5.20 19.41
C ILE A 201 -5.02 -5.40 20.46
N PHE A 202 -4.01 -6.19 20.11
CA PHE A 202 -2.85 -6.44 20.96
C PHE A 202 -1.58 -6.11 20.19
N GLU A 203 -0.81 -5.13 20.67
CA GLU A 203 0.52 -4.79 20.18
C GLU A 203 1.60 -5.61 20.88
N GLN A 204 2.82 -5.63 20.33
CA GLN A 204 3.94 -6.41 20.86
C GLN A 204 3.60 -7.88 21.11
N SER A 205 2.72 -8.41 20.28
CA SER A 205 2.11 -9.74 20.37
C SER A 205 2.42 -10.57 19.13
N ALA A 206 3.72 -10.68 18.81
CA ALA A 206 4.21 -11.42 17.66
C ALA A 206 3.72 -12.88 17.69
N VAL A 207 3.03 -13.30 16.63
CA VAL A 207 2.58 -14.68 16.46
C VAL A 207 3.78 -15.56 16.17
N THR A 208 3.94 -16.62 16.95
CA THR A 208 5.04 -17.58 16.86
C THR A 208 4.63 -18.87 16.13
N SER A 209 3.34 -19.23 16.18
CA SER A 209 2.83 -20.40 15.44
C SER A 209 1.32 -20.30 15.22
N ILE A 210 0.89 -20.96 14.14
CA ILE A 210 -0.52 -21.20 13.82
C ILE A 210 -0.69 -22.72 13.74
N THR A 211 -1.52 -23.29 14.62
CA THR A 211 -1.90 -24.69 14.56
C THR A 211 -3.27 -24.77 13.87
N PRO A 212 -3.36 -25.35 12.66
CA PRO A 212 -4.63 -25.55 11.98
C PRO A 212 -5.60 -26.41 12.82
N GLY A 213 -6.88 -26.13 12.68
CA GLY A 213 -7.94 -26.86 13.40
C GLY A 213 -9.25 -26.10 13.33
N GLN A 214 -10.33 -26.64 13.91
CA GLN A 214 -11.64 -25.98 14.05
C GLN A 214 -12.09 -26.05 15.50
N PRO A 215 -11.73 -25.03 16.33
CA PRO A 215 -11.03 -23.79 16.02
C PRO A 215 -9.53 -23.96 15.79
N ALA A 216 -8.91 -23.03 15.04
CA ALA A 216 -7.45 -22.92 14.93
C ALA A 216 -6.86 -22.29 16.21
N LEU A 217 -5.59 -22.63 16.51
CA LEU A 217 -4.87 -22.06 17.66
C LEU A 217 -3.72 -21.19 17.18
N VAL A 218 -3.77 -19.88 17.50
CA VAL A 218 -2.74 -18.90 17.22
C VAL A 218 -1.99 -18.57 18.50
N LYS A 219 -0.67 -18.78 18.54
CA LYS A 219 0.16 -18.57 19.73
C LYS A 219 1.08 -17.36 19.58
N THR A 220 1.24 -16.63 20.67
CA THR A 220 2.29 -15.65 20.89
C THR A 220 3.26 -16.15 21.98
N ALA A 221 4.27 -15.36 22.32
CA ALA A 221 5.17 -15.71 23.41
C ALA A 221 4.50 -15.77 24.78
N LYS A 222 3.41 -14.97 25.00
CA LYS A 222 2.81 -14.79 26.32
C LYS A 222 1.33 -15.19 26.40
N GLY A 223 0.67 -15.44 25.27
CA GLY A 223 -0.75 -15.77 25.21
C GLY A 223 -1.11 -16.58 23.97
N ALA A 224 -2.39 -16.89 23.82
CA ALA A 224 -2.91 -17.59 22.65
C ALA A 224 -4.34 -17.18 22.33
N VAL A 225 -4.74 -17.36 21.07
CA VAL A 225 -6.12 -17.11 20.60
C VAL A 225 -6.61 -18.37 19.90
N LYS A 226 -7.76 -18.89 20.36
CA LYS A 226 -8.54 -19.88 19.62
C LYS A 226 -9.53 -19.14 18.73
N ALA A 227 -9.47 -19.38 17.43
CA ALA A 227 -10.27 -18.66 16.46
C ALA A 227 -10.95 -19.60 15.46
N ARG A 228 -12.22 -19.33 15.17
CA ARG A 228 -12.94 -20.02 14.10
C ARG A 228 -12.28 -19.79 12.74
N PHE A 229 -11.83 -18.57 12.49
CA PHE A 229 -11.10 -18.17 11.29
C PHE A 229 -9.80 -17.43 11.64
N VAL A 230 -8.78 -17.58 10.83
CA VAL A 230 -7.50 -16.86 10.95
C VAL A 230 -7.23 -16.09 9.67
N VAL A 231 -6.79 -14.84 9.80
CA VAL A 231 -6.41 -13.96 8.69
C VAL A 231 -4.94 -13.63 8.79
N VAL A 232 -4.15 -14.03 7.79
CA VAL A 232 -2.72 -13.75 7.71
C VAL A 232 -2.51 -12.48 6.87
N ALA A 233 -2.18 -11.37 7.53
CA ALA A 233 -2.02 -10.04 6.94
C ALA A 233 -0.63 -9.41 7.23
N GLY A 234 0.39 -10.24 7.50
CA GLY A 234 1.74 -9.79 7.85
C GLY A 234 2.58 -9.25 6.68
N ASN A 235 2.15 -9.45 5.44
CA ASN A 235 2.80 -8.98 4.21
C ASN A 235 4.34 -9.17 4.25
N ALA A 236 5.14 -8.10 4.04
CA ALA A 236 6.62 -8.17 4.02
C ALA A 236 7.25 -8.61 5.36
N TYR A 237 6.51 -8.52 6.46
CA TYR A 237 6.98 -8.82 7.81
C TYR A 237 6.51 -10.19 8.34
N LEU A 238 5.84 -10.99 7.51
CA LEU A 238 5.35 -12.33 7.88
C LEU A 238 6.48 -13.32 8.26
N GLY A 239 7.67 -13.12 7.71
CA GLY A 239 8.83 -13.97 7.97
C GLY A 239 8.61 -15.43 7.50
N ASN A 240 8.86 -16.36 8.40
CA ASN A 240 8.68 -17.80 8.17
C ASN A 240 7.42 -18.37 8.82
N LEU A 241 6.50 -17.54 9.30
CA LEU A 241 5.29 -18.01 9.97
C LEU A 241 4.45 -18.92 9.04
N VAL A 242 4.43 -18.61 7.73
CA VAL A 242 3.80 -19.41 6.68
C VAL A 242 4.80 -19.59 5.52
N PRO A 243 5.63 -20.69 5.56
CA PRO A 243 6.72 -20.87 4.61
C PRO A 243 6.28 -20.96 3.14
N GLU A 244 5.09 -21.46 2.87
CA GLU A 244 4.52 -21.60 1.52
C GLU A 244 4.39 -20.25 0.80
N LEU A 245 4.12 -19.16 1.53
CA LEU A 245 3.98 -17.83 0.97
C LEU A 245 5.34 -17.17 0.69
N ALA A 246 6.37 -17.55 1.43
CA ALA A 246 7.70 -16.93 1.36
C ALA A 246 8.45 -17.22 0.03
N SER A 247 8.13 -18.29 -0.68
CA SER A 247 8.75 -18.63 -1.98
C SER A 247 8.19 -17.81 -3.15
N LYS A 248 6.94 -17.36 -3.05
CA LYS A 248 6.19 -16.69 -4.12
C LYS A 248 6.21 -15.16 -4.00
N SER A 249 6.92 -14.63 -3.02
CA SER A 249 6.98 -13.20 -2.75
C SER A 249 8.35 -12.77 -2.26
N MET A 250 8.67 -11.49 -2.42
CA MET A 250 9.96 -10.93 -2.00
C MET A 250 9.77 -9.55 -1.37
N PRO A 251 10.29 -9.31 -0.15
CA PRO A 251 10.30 -7.97 0.42
C PRO A 251 11.17 -7.02 -0.41
N CYS A 252 10.66 -5.82 -0.65
CA CYS A 252 11.35 -4.74 -1.33
C CYS A 252 11.19 -3.44 -0.55
N GLY A 253 12.26 -2.66 -0.41
CA GLY A 253 12.26 -1.35 0.23
C GLY A 253 12.12 -0.24 -0.80
N THR A 254 11.32 0.77 -0.49
CA THR A 254 11.30 2.07 -1.17
C THR A 254 11.59 3.17 -0.17
N GLN A 255 12.25 4.23 -0.63
CA GLN A 255 12.80 5.27 0.22
C GLN A 255 11.98 6.54 0.10
N VAL A 256 11.81 7.24 1.20
CA VAL A 256 11.11 8.53 1.26
C VAL A 256 11.96 9.52 2.06
N ILE A 257 11.99 10.75 1.60
CA ILE A 257 12.49 11.90 2.35
C ILE A 257 11.35 12.87 2.63
N ALA A 258 11.44 13.61 3.74
CA ALA A 258 10.61 14.78 3.99
C ALA A 258 11.52 15.99 4.23
N THR A 259 11.23 17.08 3.54
CA THR A 259 11.96 18.34 3.71
C THR A 259 11.66 18.97 5.07
N GLU A 260 12.39 20.01 5.44
CA GLU A 260 11.95 20.99 6.43
C GLU A 260 10.59 21.58 6.03
N VAL A 261 9.92 22.28 6.95
CA VAL A 261 8.66 22.97 6.67
C VAL A 261 8.92 24.09 5.67
N LEU A 262 8.31 23.99 4.49
CA LEU A 262 8.48 24.99 3.42
C LEU A 262 7.62 26.25 3.62
N GLY A 263 6.54 26.10 4.40
CA GLY A 263 5.45 27.07 4.46
C GLY A 263 4.46 26.93 3.32
N GLU A 264 3.24 27.45 3.51
CA GLU A 264 2.12 27.27 2.57
C GLU A 264 2.43 27.84 1.17
N GLU A 265 2.98 29.05 1.11
CA GLU A 265 3.28 29.73 -0.16
C GLU A 265 4.27 28.92 -1.01
N ARG A 266 5.40 28.48 -0.41
CA ARG A 266 6.41 27.70 -1.13
C ARG A 266 5.89 26.30 -1.50
N ALA A 267 5.15 25.64 -0.62
CA ALA A 267 4.55 24.33 -0.92
C ALA A 267 3.55 24.44 -2.09
N ARG A 268 2.68 25.46 -2.08
CA ARG A 268 1.75 25.72 -3.19
C ARG A 268 2.43 26.17 -4.48
N SER A 269 3.60 26.80 -4.40
CA SER A 269 4.36 27.12 -5.63
C SER A 269 4.91 25.87 -6.32
N LEU A 270 5.05 24.74 -5.61
CA LEU A 270 5.47 23.44 -6.19
C LEU A 270 4.28 22.62 -6.70
N LEU A 271 3.22 22.53 -5.88
CA LEU A 271 2.01 21.73 -6.13
C LEU A 271 0.77 22.63 -5.87
N PRO A 272 0.38 23.47 -6.83
CA PRO A 272 -0.66 24.48 -6.64
C PRO A 272 -2.01 23.91 -6.17
N GLN A 273 -2.37 22.72 -6.66
CA GLN A 273 -3.62 22.05 -6.34
C GLN A 273 -3.49 21.06 -5.17
N ASN A 274 -2.29 20.92 -4.59
CA ASN A 274 -1.97 19.92 -3.57
C ASN A 274 -2.31 18.47 -3.97
N TYR A 275 -2.21 18.16 -5.26
CA TYR A 275 -2.35 16.77 -5.72
C TYR A 275 -1.10 15.97 -5.38
N CYS A 276 -1.25 14.66 -5.14
CA CYS A 276 -0.10 13.77 -5.18
C CYS A 276 0.25 13.44 -6.62
N LEU A 277 1.52 13.13 -6.85
CA LEU A 277 2.00 12.79 -8.18
C LEU A 277 2.89 11.55 -8.13
N GLU A 278 2.79 10.71 -9.16
CA GLU A 278 3.78 9.70 -9.51
C GLU A 278 4.12 9.78 -10.99
N ASP A 279 5.38 9.50 -11.35
CA ASP A 279 5.78 9.43 -12.76
C ASP A 279 5.54 8.02 -13.34
N CYS A 280 5.61 7.91 -14.68
CA CYS A 280 5.36 6.68 -15.41
C CYS A 280 6.63 5.82 -15.63
N ASN A 281 7.73 6.10 -14.92
CA ASN A 281 8.96 5.33 -15.04
C ASN A 281 8.82 3.95 -14.38
N TYR A 282 9.58 2.96 -14.84
CA TYR A 282 9.59 1.62 -14.24
C TYR A 282 9.98 1.63 -12.75
N LEU A 283 10.97 2.45 -12.38
CA LEU A 283 11.33 2.80 -11.00
C LEU A 283 10.84 4.23 -10.75
N LEU A 284 9.56 4.35 -10.50
CA LEU A 284 8.87 5.62 -10.41
C LEU A 284 9.34 6.49 -9.23
N ASP A 285 9.27 7.78 -9.42
CA ASP A 285 9.33 8.79 -8.37
C ASP A 285 7.91 9.24 -8.03
N TYR A 286 7.65 9.49 -6.75
CA TYR A 286 6.36 9.97 -6.28
C TYR A 286 6.51 11.02 -5.19
N TYR A 287 5.61 11.98 -5.16
CA TYR A 287 5.69 13.08 -4.20
C TYR A 287 4.35 13.76 -3.94
N ARG A 288 4.30 14.47 -2.83
CA ARG A 288 3.17 15.27 -2.39
C ARG A 288 3.59 16.25 -1.28
N THR A 289 2.73 17.19 -0.92
CA THR A 289 2.93 17.97 0.30
C THR A 289 2.23 17.30 1.51
N SER A 290 2.74 17.58 2.71
CA SER A 290 2.12 17.19 3.98
C SER A 290 1.19 18.28 4.52
N GLY A 291 0.40 17.96 5.57
CA GLY A 291 -0.49 18.92 6.22
C GLY A 291 0.25 20.12 6.86
N ASP A 292 1.52 19.97 7.21
CA ASP A 292 2.40 21.02 7.71
C ASP A 292 3.31 21.64 6.63
N HIS A 293 2.97 21.45 5.35
CA HIS A 293 3.64 22.06 4.19
C HIS A 293 5.10 21.66 3.97
N ARG A 294 5.43 20.39 4.16
CA ARG A 294 6.70 19.76 3.73
C ARG A 294 6.51 19.13 2.35
N LEU A 295 7.56 19.05 1.57
CA LEU A 295 7.57 18.13 0.44
C LEU A 295 8.01 16.73 0.92
N LEU A 296 7.17 15.74 0.70
CA LEU A 296 7.51 14.33 0.81
C LEU A 296 7.85 13.81 -0.59
N TYR A 297 9.06 13.27 -0.77
CA TYR A 297 9.53 12.76 -2.05
C TYR A 297 10.02 11.32 -1.88
N GLY A 298 9.46 10.41 -2.64
CA GLY A 298 9.80 9.00 -2.59
C GLY A 298 10.24 8.45 -3.94
N GLY A 299 10.94 7.33 -3.90
CA GLY A 299 11.40 6.63 -5.08
C GLY A 299 12.48 5.60 -4.76
N GLY A 300 13.06 5.04 -5.81
CA GLY A 300 14.04 3.99 -5.66
C GLY A 300 13.43 2.67 -5.20
N VAL A 301 14.15 1.59 -5.41
CA VAL A 301 13.77 0.25 -4.93
C VAL A 301 15.02 -0.48 -4.48
N VAL A 302 14.99 -1.04 -3.28
CA VAL A 302 16.03 -1.94 -2.76
C VAL A 302 15.43 -3.32 -2.54
N TYR A 303 15.91 -4.28 -3.29
CA TYR A 303 15.43 -5.66 -3.21
C TYR A 303 15.98 -6.39 -1.97
N GLY A 304 15.13 -7.17 -1.29
CA GLY A 304 15.52 -7.98 -0.14
C GLY A 304 15.39 -7.30 1.22
N ALA A 305 14.63 -6.21 1.32
CA ALA A 305 14.36 -5.48 2.57
C ALA A 305 15.63 -5.03 3.33
N ARG A 306 16.63 -4.58 2.59
CA ARG A 306 17.82 -3.94 3.16
C ARG A 306 17.64 -2.44 3.04
N ASP A 307 17.89 -1.72 4.13
CA ASP A 307 17.93 -0.27 4.07
C ASP A 307 19.20 0.18 3.33
N PRO A 308 19.11 1.17 2.42
CA PRO A 308 20.29 1.77 1.81
C PRO A 308 21.10 2.50 2.88
N ALA A 309 22.41 2.56 2.68
CA ALA A 309 23.30 3.23 3.63
C ALA A 309 23.05 4.76 3.69
N ASP A 310 22.55 5.34 2.61
CA ASP A 310 22.32 6.79 2.50
C ASP A 310 21.11 7.04 1.59
N ILE A 311 19.97 7.36 2.21
CA ILE A 311 18.72 7.65 1.52
C ILE A 311 18.77 9.01 0.82
N GLU A 312 19.38 10.01 1.47
CA GLU A 312 19.47 11.36 0.91
C GLU A 312 20.24 11.34 -0.41
N ARG A 313 21.38 10.65 -0.45
CA ARG A 313 22.17 10.50 -1.67
C ARG A 313 21.39 9.84 -2.82
N LEU A 314 20.42 9.01 -2.51
CA LEU A 314 19.58 8.34 -3.53
C LEU A 314 18.44 9.23 -4.02
N ILE A 315 17.81 9.99 -3.12
CA ILE A 315 16.53 10.66 -3.40
C ILE A 315 16.69 12.16 -3.69
N ILE A 316 17.61 12.87 -3.02
CA ILE A 316 17.81 14.32 -3.26
C ILE A 316 18.10 14.64 -4.74
N PRO A 317 18.97 13.91 -5.47
CA PRO A 317 19.20 14.20 -6.89
C PRO A 317 17.94 14.08 -7.75
N LYS A 318 17.04 13.15 -7.42
CA LYS A 318 15.77 12.96 -8.10
C LYS A 318 14.78 14.10 -7.78
N MET A 319 14.69 14.47 -6.51
CA MET A 319 13.90 15.63 -6.07
C MET A 319 14.36 16.90 -6.78
N LEU A 320 15.67 17.16 -6.84
CA LEU A 320 16.23 18.35 -7.51
C LEU A 320 16.10 18.32 -9.04
N LYS A 321 16.04 17.12 -9.66
CA LYS A 321 15.70 16.99 -11.08
C LYS A 321 14.26 17.47 -11.34
N THR A 322 13.34 17.19 -10.40
CA THR A 322 11.93 17.61 -10.50
C THR A 322 11.72 19.05 -10.06
N PHE A 323 12.35 19.44 -8.97
CA PHE A 323 12.22 20.76 -8.33
C PHE A 323 13.60 21.40 -8.07
N PRO A 324 14.28 21.95 -9.10
CA PRO A 324 15.59 22.59 -8.94
C PRO A 324 15.56 23.76 -7.93
N GLN A 325 14.40 24.38 -7.76
CA GLN A 325 14.15 25.49 -6.81
C GLN A 325 14.23 25.07 -5.33
N LEU A 326 14.45 23.79 -5.03
CA LEU A 326 14.62 23.29 -3.68
C LEU A 326 16.09 23.00 -3.31
N ALA A 327 17.06 23.52 -4.06
CA ALA A 327 18.49 23.27 -3.82
C ALA A 327 19.01 23.79 -2.47
N ASP A 328 18.32 24.77 -1.85
CA ASP A 328 18.61 25.35 -0.54
C ASP A 328 17.89 24.63 0.62
N VAL A 329 16.99 23.67 0.34
CA VAL A 329 16.09 23.06 1.32
C VAL A 329 16.79 21.90 2.02
N LYS A 330 16.60 21.80 3.34
CA LYS A 330 17.11 20.70 4.16
C LYS A 330 16.11 19.54 4.18
N VAL A 331 16.65 18.32 4.25
CA VAL A 331 15.90 17.11 4.55
C VAL A 331 15.91 16.90 6.07
N GLU A 332 14.75 16.76 6.69
CA GLU A 332 14.65 16.53 8.14
C GLU A 332 14.36 15.06 8.47
N TYR A 333 13.69 14.34 7.60
CA TYR A 333 13.36 12.94 7.83
C TYR A 333 13.68 12.09 6.60
N THR A 334 14.22 10.91 6.88
CA THR A 334 14.45 9.87 5.87
C THR A 334 14.01 8.52 6.40
N TRP A 335 13.32 7.72 5.60
CA TRP A 335 12.93 6.37 6.01
C TRP A 335 12.75 5.43 4.83
N THR A 336 12.70 4.13 5.14
CA THR A 336 12.37 3.06 4.20
C THR A 336 11.06 2.41 4.60
N GLY A 337 10.21 2.14 3.62
CA GLY A 337 9.03 1.29 3.73
C GLY A 337 9.22 0.00 2.96
N ASN A 338 9.01 -1.17 3.61
CA ASN A 338 9.12 -2.46 2.95
C ASN A 338 7.75 -2.97 2.51
N PHE A 339 7.54 -3.09 1.21
CA PHE A 339 6.39 -3.75 0.62
C PHE A 339 6.73 -5.18 0.16
N LEU A 340 5.74 -5.98 -0.18
CA LEU A 340 5.92 -7.33 -0.68
C LEU A 340 5.64 -7.39 -2.18
N LEU A 341 6.66 -7.79 -2.95
CA LEU A 341 6.59 -7.97 -4.39
C LEU A 341 6.22 -9.42 -4.72
N THR A 342 5.27 -9.64 -5.61
CA THR A 342 5.03 -10.91 -6.30
C THR A 342 5.65 -10.88 -7.69
N LEU A 343 5.95 -12.03 -8.28
CA LEU A 343 6.55 -12.07 -9.63
C LEU A 343 5.58 -11.53 -10.69
N SER A 344 4.28 -11.82 -10.56
CA SER A 344 3.23 -11.30 -11.44
C SER A 344 2.91 -9.81 -11.18
N ARG A 345 3.36 -9.26 -10.05
CA ARG A 345 2.97 -7.96 -9.49
C ARG A 345 1.48 -7.82 -9.17
N LEU A 346 0.70 -8.91 -9.22
CA LEU A 346 -0.69 -8.95 -8.82
C LEU A 346 -0.83 -9.33 -7.33
N PRO A 347 -1.90 -8.86 -6.66
CA PRO A 347 -2.16 -9.20 -5.26
C PRO A 347 -2.34 -10.70 -5.07
N GLN A 348 -1.77 -11.24 -4.00
CA GLN A 348 -1.81 -12.66 -3.69
C GLN A 348 -2.79 -12.93 -2.56
N PHE A 349 -3.95 -13.50 -2.90
CA PHE A 349 -4.99 -13.93 -1.97
C PHE A 349 -5.13 -15.44 -2.00
N GLY A 350 -5.61 -16.03 -0.92
CA GLY A 350 -5.90 -17.45 -0.89
C GLY A 350 -6.28 -17.99 0.47
N ARG A 351 -6.33 -19.33 0.53
CA ARG A 351 -6.69 -20.09 1.73
C ARG A 351 -5.63 -21.16 2.01
N ILE A 352 -5.42 -21.43 3.29
CA ILE A 352 -4.60 -22.53 3.79
C ILE A 352 -5.51 -23.40 4.65
N GLY A 353 -5.82 -24.59 4.16
CA GLY A 353 -6.84 -25.41 4.79
C GLY A 353 -8.24 -24.75 4.77
N PRO A 354 -9.14 -25.14 5.69
CA PRO A 354 -10.54 -24.75 5.62
C PRO A 354 -10.83 -23.34 6.16
N ASN A 355 -9.98 -22.77 7.01
CA ASN A 355 -10.32 -21.57 7.80
C ASN A 355 -9.18 -20.57 8.02
N ILE A 356 -8.06 -20.71 7.32
CA ILE A 356 -6.97 -19.74 7.33
C ILE A 356 -6.92 -19.04 5.99
N TYR A 357 -7.06 -17.72 5.99
CA TYR A 357 -7.06 -16.87 4.80
C TYR A 357 -5.80 -16.00 4.80
N TYR A 358 -5.27 -15.69 3.63
CA TYR A 358 -4.15 -14.77 3.49
C TYR A 358 -4.38 -13.76 2.36
N MET A 359 -3.89 -12.54 2.56
CA MET A 359 -3.93 -11.46 1.59
C MET A 359 -2.65 -10.63 1.71
N GLN A 360 -1.83 -10.62 0.65
CA GLN A 360 -0.51 -10.01 0.64
C GLN A 360 -0.04 -9.69 -0.78
N GLY A 361 1.17 -9.14 -0.94
CA GLY A 361 1.85 -9.05 -2.23
C GLY A 361 1.27 -8.01 -3.17
N TYR A 362 0.88 -6.85 -2.67
CA TYR A 362 0.27 -5.76 -3.46
C TYR A 362 1.27 -5.01 -4.36
N SER A 363 2.54 -5.37 -4.30
CA SER A 363 3.61 -4.94 -5.22
C SER A 363 3.75 -3.43 -5.42
N GLY A 364 3.52 -2.64 -4.35
CA GLY A 364 3.60 -1.17 -4.33
C GLY A 364 2.25 -0.45 -4.32
N HIS A 365 1.17 -1.06 -4.84
CA HIS A 365 -0.17 -0.47 -4.92
C HIS A 365 -1.10 -1.00 -3.82
N GLY A 366 -0.66 -0.90 -2.55
CA GLY A 366 -1.36 -1.53 -1.43
C GLY A 366 -2.43 -0.67 -0.77
N VAL A 367 -2.39 0.65 -0.85
CA VAL A 367 -3.27 1.52 -0.04
C VAL A 367 -4.76 1.23 -0.33
N THR A 368 -5.17 1.27 -1.57
CA THR A 368 -6.57 0.97 -1.97
C THR A 368 -6.86 -0.52 -1.96
N CYS A 369 -5.94 -1.33 -2.50
CA CYS A 369 -6.17 -2.76 -2.65
C CYS A 369 -6.28 -3.51 -1.31
N THR A 370 -5.62 -3.06 -0.24
CA THR A 370 -5.75 -3.63 1.11
C THR A 370 -7.14 -3.38 1.71
N HIS A 371 -7.74 -2.22 1.43
CA HIS A 371 -9.07 -1.89 1.89
C HIS A 371 -10.14 -2.72 1.16
N LEU A 372 -9.98 -2.89 -0.14
CA LEU A 372 -10.79 -3.84 -0.91
C LEU A 372 -10.63 -5.27 -0.38
N ALA A 373 -9.40 -5.72 -0.14
CA ALA A 373 -9.12 -7.07 0.38
C ALA A 373 -9.87 -7.37 1.68
N GLY A 374 -9.91 -6.41 2.61
CA GLY A 374 -10.65 -6.55 3.86
C GLY A 374 -12.16 -6.72 3.64
N LYS A 375 -12.75 -5.96 2.71
CA LYS A 375 -14.15 -6.11 2.32
C LYS A 375 -14.42 -7.48 1.72
N LEU A 376 -13.61 -7.91 0.74
CA LEU A 376 -13.75 -9.22 0.09
C LEU A 376 -13.65 -10.37 1.09
N LEU A 377 -12.73 -10.28 2.06
CA LEU A 377 -12.65 -11.27 3.13
C LEU A 377 -13.95 -11.32 3.95
N SER A 378 -14.50 -10.17 4.29
CA SER A 378 -15.77 -10.12 5.05
C SER A 378 -16.95 -10.69 4.25
N GLU A 379 -16.94 -10.56 2.94
CA GLU A 379 -17.92 -11.19 2.03
C GLU A 379 -17.76 -12.72 2.05
N VAL A 380 -16.51 -13.23 1.93
CA VAL A 380 -16.22 -14.69 2.00
C VAL A 380 -16.73 -15.30 3.30
N LEU A 381 -16.43 -14.68 4.43
CA LEU A 381 -16.85 -15.21 5.73
C LEU A 381 -18.37 -15.11 5.96
N SER A 382 -19.05 -14.29 5.15
CA SER A 382 -20.52 -14.19 5.08
C SER A 382 -21.15 -15.07 3.98
N GLY A 383 -20.35 -15.95 3.32
CA GLY A 383 -20.85 -16.90 2.32
C GLY A 383 -20.78 -16.42 0.86
N GLN A 384 -20.19 -15.27 0.56
CA GLN A 384 -20.06 -14.68 -0.77
C GLN A 384 -18.59 -14.70 -1.22
N ALA A 385 -18.14 -15.82 -1.81
CA ALA A 385 -16.72 -16.04 -2.10
C ALA A 385 -16.27 -15.56 -3.50
N GLU A 386 -17.17 -15.30 -4.43
CA GLU A 386 -16.91 -15.11 -5.86
C GLU A 386 -15.84 -14.02 -6.13
N ARG A 387 -15.97 -12.86 -5.50
CA ARG A 387 -15.06 -11.73 -5.68
C ARG A 387 -13.68 -11.99 -5.10
N PHE A 388 -13.60 -12.62 -3.94
CA PHE A 388 -12.33 -13.05 -3.35
C PHE A 388 -11.66 -14.11 -4.22
N ASP A 389 -12.44 -15.07 -4.71
CA ASP A 389 -11.94 -16.18 -5.53
C ASP A 389 -11.41 -15.70 -6.88
N ALA A 390 -11.88 -14.57 -7.40
CA ALA A 390 -11.30 -13.94 -8.58
C ALA A 390 -9.81 -13.58 -8.37
N PHE A 391 -9.45 -13.06 -7.18
CA PHE A 391 -8.05 -12.83 -6.82
C PHE A 391 -7.32 -14.14 -6.49
N ALA A 392 -7.95 -15.07 -5.78
CA ALA A 392 -7.32 -16.32 -5.36
C ALA A 392 -6.94 -17.24 -6.55
N LYS A 393 -7.60 -17.06 -7.70
CA LYS A 393 -7.31 -17.78 -8.95
C LYS A 393 -6.17 -17.14 -9.76
N LEU A 394 -5.66 -15.94 -9.38
CA LEU A 394 -4.54 -15.32 -10.07
C LEU A 394 -3.27 -16.19 -9.91
N PRO A 395 -2.52 -16.40 -11.00
CA PRO A 395 -1.34 -17.26 -10.93
C PRO A 395 -0.19 -16.58 -10.17
N HIS A 396 0.39 -17.29 -9.21
CA HIS A 396 1.58 -16.85 -8.48
C HIS A 396 2.67 -17.90 -8.55
N TYR A 397 3.78 -17.54 -9.18
CA TYR A 397 4.92 -18.40 -9.38
C TYR A 397 6.04 -18.08 -8.38
N PRO A 398 6.86 -19.08 -7.98
CA PRO A 398 8.06 -18.83 -7.20
C PRO A 398 9.05 -17.96 -8.00
N PHE A 399 9.82 -17.13 -7.29
CA PHE A 399 10.86 -16.32 -7.93
C PHE A 399 11.97 -17.21 -8.51
N PRO A 400 12.49 -16.89 -9.72
CA PRO A 400 13.62 -17.59 -10.33
C PRO A 400 14.83 -17.63 -9.39
N GLY A 401 15.49 -18.79 -9.31
CA GLY A 401 16.64 -19.01 -8.44
C GLY A 401 16.29 -19.18 -6.95
N GLY A 402 14.99 -19.25 -6.60
CA GLY A 402 14.54 -19.47 -5.23
C GLY A 402 14.99 -18.37 -4.26
N ARG A 403 15.09 -18.71 -2.97
CA ARG A 403 15.43 -17.71 -1.92
C ARG A 403 16.85 -17.13 -2.05
N LEU A 404 17.78 -17.86 -2.64
CA LEU A 404 19.20 -17.45 -2.76
C LEU A 404 19.41 -16.46 -3.91
N PHE A 405 18.80 -16.69 -5.07
CA PHE A 405 19.09 -15.91 -6.28
C PHE A 405 17.95 -14.97 -6.72
N ARG A 406 16.79 -14.97 -6.05
CA ARG A 406 15.68 -14.09 -6.41
C ARG A 406 16.06 -12.61 -6.39
N ILE A 407 16.90 -12.16 -5.44
CA ILE A 407 17.33 -10.76 -5.33
C ILE A 407 18.20 -10.35 -6.53
N PRO A 408 19.35 -11.02 -6.83
CA PRO A 408 20.19 -10.63 -7.96
C PRO A 408 19.45 -10.75 -9.30
N PHE A 409 18.62 -11.76 -9.53
CA PHE A 409 17.87 -11.87 -10.79
C PHE A 409 16.82 -10.76 -10.94
N THR A 410 16.10 -10.40 -9.88
CA THR A 410 15.14 -9.29 -9.92
C THR A 410 15.85 -7.96 -10.11
N ALA A 411 17.01 -7.74 -9.48
CA ALA A 411 17.82 -6.54 -9.66
C ALA A 411 18.34 -6.41 -11.10
N ALA A 412 18.81 -7.50 -11.70
CA ALA A 412 19.23 -7.51 -13.10
C ALA A 412 18.07 -7.19 -14.05
N GLY A 413 16.89 -7.78 -13.82
CA GLY A 413 15.69 -7.46 -14.59
C GLY A 413 15.27 -5.99 -14.46
N ALA A 414 15.30 -5.43 -13.25
CA ALA A 414 14.99 -4.02 -13.02
C ALA A 414 16.00 -3.08 -13.71
N ALA A 415 17.30 -3.41 -13.66
CA ALA A 415 18.33 -2.65 -14.37
C ALA A 415 18.11 -2.63 -15.90
N TRP A 416 17.68 -3.77 -16.46
CA TRP A 416 17.30 -3.87 -17.87
C TRP A 416 16.12 -2.95 -18.22
N TYR A 417 15.03 -2.97 -17.45
CA TYR A 417 13.88 -2.09 -17.69
C TYR A 417 14.23 -0.61 -17.50
N THR A 418 15.06 -0.27 -16.50
CA THR A 418 15.55 1.11 -16.33
C THR A 418 16.39 1.58 -17.51
N LEU A 419 17.18 0.68 -18.11
CA LEU A 419 17.94 1.01 -19.34
C LEU A 419 16.99 1.26 -20.51
N ARG A 420 15.95 0.44 -20.67
CA ARG A 420 14.92 0.64 -21.70
C ARG A 420 14.21 1.98 -21.55
N ASP A 421 13.81 2.36 -20.33
CA ASP A 421 13.19 3.67 -20.04
C ASP A 421 14.11 4.82 -20.51
N ARG A 422 15.42 4.72 -20.20
CA ARG A 422 16.41 5.73 -20.64
C ARG A 422 16.60 5.80 -22.15
N LEU A 423 16.46 4.69 -22.85
CA LEU A 423 16.60 4.60 -24.29
C LEU A 423 15.30 4.89 -25.06
N GLY A 424 14.16 5.01 -24.33
CA GLY A 424 12.84 5.26 -24.93
C GLY A 424 12.29 4.07 -25.74
N VAL A 425 12.74 2.83 -25.46
CA VAL A 425 12.39 1.60 -26.21
C VAL A 425 11.60 0.60 -25.35
#